data_f8b9efa0d4a5fa4b62185e9f98f1e845
#
_entry.id   f8b9efa0d4a5fa4b62185e9f98f1e845
#
_cell.length_a   1.000
_cell.length_b   1.000
_cell.length_c   1.000
_cell.angle_alpha   90.00
_cell.angle_beta   90.00
_cell.angle_gamma   90.00
#
_symmetry.space_group_name_H-M   'P 1'
#
loop_
_entity.id
_entity.type
_entity.pdbx_description
1 polymer ?
#
loop_
_entity_poly.entity_id
_entity_poly.type
_entity_poly.pdbx_seq_one_letter_code
_entity_poly.pdbx_strand_id
1 'polypeptide(L)'
;MDTELARTFLTVVASGSFVTAAERIHVSQSTVSTRIQTLEEQLGCILFVRNKAGTALTAAGRQFQRHASTLVRTVEQAKHDVGIPKGFSDTLVVGGRIGLWEEYLLHWLARMQAAHPRISIRAESALEQELMQGLVEGRIDIGVMYTPQSRPGLKVELLFEEQLVLASTSPGGMAEPGPGYVYVDWGPEFYARHSAVFPNFAGPALTANIGWLGLQHVLENGGAGFFARRIVEPLLRSKRLHVVSDAPVFSMPAYVVHSLDRQDDHVLGAIEIMRGVAAAQTMGADERKARVQRTRKIS
;
A
#
# COMPACT_ATOMS: atom_id res chain seq x y z
N MET A 1 -19.34 -20.24 17.19
CA MET A 1 -19.28 -19.10 16.23
C MET A 1 -18.32 -19.50 15.14
N ASP A 2 -18.75 -19.44 13.88
CA ASP A 2 -17.93 -19.78 12.73
C ASP A 2 -17.07 -18.58 12.32
N THR A 3 -15.81 -18.84 11.92
CA THR A 3 -14.87 -17.81 11.43
C THR A 3 -15.42 -17.12 10.17
N GLU A 4 -16.17 -17.82 9.33
CA GLU A 4 -16.81 -17.26 8.13
C GLU A 4 -17.83 -16.15 8.47
N LEU A 5 -18.55 -16.28 9.57
CA LEU A 5 -19.48 -15.24 10.05
C LEU A 5 -18.71 -13.99 10.49
N ALA A 6 -17.63 -14.18 11.26
CA ALA A 6 -16.76 -13.09 11.70
C ALA A 6 -16.08 -12.39 10.52
N ARG A 7 -15.59 -13.14 9.53
CA ARG A 7 -14.98 -12.61 8.29
C ARG A 7 -16.01 -11.82 7.47
N THR A 8 -17.22 -12.36 7.30
CA THR A 8 -18.30 -11.66 6.60
C THR A 8 -18.66 -10.35 7.30
N PHE A 9 -18.73 -10.35 8.64
CA PHE A 9 -18.94 -9.15 9.43
C PHE A 9 -17.84 -8.09 9.18
N LEU A 10 -16.56 -8.47 9.26
CA LEU A 10 -15.44 -7.56 9.02
C LEU A 10 -15.45 -7.02 7.59
N THR A 11 -15.84 -7.83 6.61
CA THR A 11 -15.94 -7.37 5.22
C THR A 11 -17.06 -6.33 5.05
N VAL A 12 -18.23 -6.51 5.71
CA VAL A 12 -19.28 -5.49 5.71
C VAL A 12 -18.82 -4.21 6.39
N VAL A 13 -18.10 -4.31 7.52
CA VAL A 13 -17.50 -3.14 8.20
C VAL A 13 -16.55 -2.38 7.29
N ALA A 14 -15.67 -3.09 6.59
CA ALA A 14 -14.68 -2.50 5.70
C ALA A 14 -15.30 -1.88 4.44
N SER A 15 -16.42 -2.45 3.95
CA SER A 15 -17.11 -1.98 2.73
C SER A 15 -18.10 -0.87 2.99
N GLY A 16 -18.64 -0.77 4.21
CA GLY A 16 -19.79 0.08 4.54
C GLY A 16 -21.09 -0.31 3.83
N SER A 17 -21.13 -1.46 3.12
CA SER A 17 -22.25 -1.92 2.30
C SER A 17 -22.29 -3.44 2.21
N PHE A 18 -23.49 -4.01 2.35
CA PHE A 18 -23.73 -5.45 2.18
C PHE A 18 -23.54 -5.89 0.71
N VAL A 19 -23.87 -5.03 -0.25
CA VAL A 19 -23.68 -5.30 -1.69
C VAL A 19 -22.20 -5.39 -2.01
N THR A 20 -21.44 -4.36 -1.66
CA THR A 20 -20.00 -4.32 -1.91
C THR A 20 -19.25 -5.43 -1.14
N ALA A 21 -19.73 -5.78 0.06
CA ALA A 21 -19.17 -6.93 0.80
C ALA A 21 -19.41 -8.24 0.05
N ALA A 22 -20.60 -8.45 -0.52
CA ALA A 22 -20.94 -9.64 -1.26
C ALA A 22 -20.07 -9.81 -2.52
N GLU A 23 -19.86 -8.73 -3.26
CA GLU A 23 -18.95 -8.69 -4.42
C GLU A 23 -17.54 -9.10 -4.02
N ARG A 24 -17.02 -8.57 -2.91
CA ARG A 24 -15.65 -8.85 -2.42
C ARG A 24 -15.41 -10.29 -1.99
N ILE A 25 -16.40 -10.94 -1.38
CA ILE A 25 -16.26 -12.33 -0.95
C ILE A 25 -16.89 -13.31 -1.94
N HIS A 26 -17.26 -12.83 -3.15
CA HIS A 26 -17.79 -13.63 -4.25
C HIS A 26 -19.03 -14.48 -3.88
N VAL A 27 -19.97 -13.87 -3.14
CA VAL A 27 -21.24 -14.50 -2.78
C VAL A 27 -22.42 -13.56 -3.10
N SER A 28 -23.64 -14.05 -2.95
CA SER A 28 -24.83 -13.20 -3.10
C SER A 28 -25.02 -12.26 -1.88
N GLN A 29 -25.64 -11.11 -2.09
CA GLN A 29 -26.02 -10.21 -0.99
C GLN A 29 -26.93 -10.91 0.03
N SER A 30 -27.81 -11.81 -0.42
CA SER A 30 -28.66 -12.61 0.49
C SER A 30 -27.83 -13.50 1.40
N THR A 31 -26.74 -14.12 0.88
CA THR A 31 -25.80 -14.91 1.68
C THR A 31 -25.13 -14.05 2.76
N VAL A 32 -24.65 -12.86 2.41
CA VAL A 32 -24.08 -11.92 3.39
C VAL A 32 -25.12 -11.56 4.46
N SER A 33 -26.35 -11.21 4.05
CA SER A 33 -27.43 -10.87 4.98
C SER A 33 -27.75 -12.01 5.93
N THR A 34 -27.88 -13.23 5.42
CA THR A 34 -28.13 -14.44 6.24
C THR A 34 -26.98 -14.69 7.22
N ARG A 35 -25.73 -14.60 6.78
CA ARG A 35 -24.57 -14.78 7.66
C ARG A 35 -24.55 -13.76 8.80
N ILE A 36 -24.83 -12.49 8.50
CA ILE A 36 -24.89 -11.44 9.53
C ILE A 36 -26.05 -11.69 10.48
N GLN A 37 -27.24 -12.03 9.98
CA GLN A 37 -28.37 -12.36 10.82
C GLN A 37 -28.06 -13.54 11.76
N THR A 38 -27.47 -14.62 11.23
CA THR A 38 -27.05 -15.77 12.05
C THR A 38 -26.06 -15.36 13.13
N LEU A 39 -25.13 -14.45 12.81
CA LEU A 39 -24.16 -13.94 13.78
C LEU A 39 -24.85 -13.11 14.88
N GLU A 40 -25.79 -12.23 14.51
CA GLU A 40 -26.57 -11.41 15.44
C GLU A 40 -27.45 -12.26 16.35
N GLU A 41 -28.06 -13.32 15.82
CA GLU A 41 -28.83 -14.32 16.59
C GLU A 41 -27.92 -15.06 17.60
N GLN A 42 -26.73 -15.50 17.19
CA GLN A 42 -25.78 -16.17 18.09
C GLN A 42 -25.26 -15.26 19.20
N LEU A 43 -25.16 -13.95 18.95
CA LEU A 43 -24.67 -12.96 19.91
C LEU A 43 -25.84 -12.33 20.74
N GLY A 44 -27.08 -12.54 20.32
CA GLY A 44 -28.25 -11.98 20.95
C GLY A 44 -28.37 -10.46 20.82
N CYS A 45 -27.70 -9.86 19.81
CA CYS A 45 -27.71 -8.40 19.63
C CYS A 45 -27.51 -8.01 18.16
N ILE A 46 -28.04 -6.84 17.79
CA ILE A 46 -27.87 -6.27 16.45
C ILE A 46 -26.52 -5.58 16.35
N LEU A 47 -25.75 -5.91 15.29
CA LEU A 47 -24.42 -5.37 15.05
C LEU A 47 -24.41 -4.21 14.06
N PHE A 48 -25.39 -4.16 13.14
CA PHE A 48 -25.50 -3.13 12.12
C PHE A 48 -26.83 -2.38 12.18
N VAL A 49 -26.78 -1.09 11.85
CA VAL A 49 -27.96 -0.27 11.55
C VAL A 49 -27.86 0.25 10.11
N ARG A 50 -28.98 0.23 9.40
CA ARG A 50 -29.08 0.84 8.06
C ARG A 50 -29.55 2.28 8.20
N ASN A 51 -28.84 3.18 7.55
CA ASN A 51 -29.22 4.59 7.46
C ASN A 51 -29.11 5.09 6.00
N LYS A 52 -29.50 6.33 5.75
CA LYS A 52 -29.47 6.92 4.39
C LYS A 52 -28.05 6.99 3.80
N ALA A 53 -27.00 6.96 4.63
CA ALA A 53 -25.61 7.00 4.22
C ALA A 53 -24.98 5.59 4.03
N GLY A 54 -25.76 4.51 4.25
CA GLY A 54 -25.28 3.13 4.12
C GLY A 54 -25.46 2.30 5.40
N THR A 55 -24.47 1.48 5.71
CA THR A 55 -24.48 0.57 6.85
C THR A 55 -23.50 1.06 7.91
N ALA A 56 -23.95 1.23 9.15
CA ALA A 56 -23.14 1.67 10.28
C ALA A 56 -23.17 0.63 11.41
N LEU A 57 -22.09 0.58 12.20
CA LEU A 57 -22.01 -0.28 13.37
C LEU A 57 -22.85 0.27 14.54
N THR A 58 -23.55 -0.61 15.25
CA THR A 58 -24.11 -0.35 16.58
C THR A 58 -22.99 -0.23 17.63
N ALA A 59 -23.34 0.08 18.88
CA ALA A 59 -22.38 0.00 19.99
C ALA A 59 -21.86 -1.45 20.17
N ALA A 60 -22.75 -2.45 20.08
CA ALA A 60 -22.41 -3.86 20.14
C ALA A 60 -21.50 -4.26 18.94
N GLY A 61 -21.81 -3.77 17.72
CA GLY A 61 -21.00 -3.99 16.54
C GLY A 61 -19.56 -3.47 16.70
N ARG A 62 -19.38 -2.27 17.27
CA ARG A 62 -18.04 -1.73 17.57
C ARG A 62 -17.27 -2.56 18.61
N GLN A 63 -17.96 -3.06 19.62
CA GLN A 63 -17.32 -3.97 20.59
C GLN A 63 -16.94 -5.29 19.95
N PHE A 64 -17.86 -5.88 19.19
CA PHE A 64 -17.63 -7.16 18.52
C PHE A 64 -16.53 -7.08 17.46
N GLN A 65 -16.35 -5.94 16.81
CA GLN A 65 -15.31 -5.77 15.76
C GLN A 65 -13.91 -6.17 16.24
N ARG A 66 -13.53 -5.82 17.47
CA ARG A 66 -12.23 -6.20 18.05
C ARG A 66 -12.13 -7.72 18.22
N HIS A 67 -13.19 -8.35 18.73
CA HIS A 67 -13.23 -9.80 18.91
C HIS A 67 -13.26 -10.56 17.59
N ALA A 68 -14.00 -10.06 16.59
CA ALA A 68 -14.04 -10.62 15.25
C ALA A 68 -12.66 -10.60 14.60
N SER A 69 -11.95 -9.47 14.66
CA SER A 69 -10.59 -9.35 14.17
C SER A 69 -9.62 -10.32 14.85
N THR A 70 -9.72 -10.43 16.18
CA THR A 70 -8.89 -11.38 16.94
C THR A 70 -9.19 -12.83 16.56
N LEU A 71 -10.47 -13.21 16.42
CA LEU A 71 -10.87 -14.57 16.05
C LEU A 71 -10.34 -14.95 14.65
N VAL A 72 -10.59 -14.09 13.66
CA VAL A 72 -10.13 -14.33 12.29
C VAL A 72 -8.61 -14.41 12.25
N ARG A 73 -7.92 -13.48 12.90
CA ARG A 73 -6.46 -13.46 12.99
C ARG A 73 -5.91 -14.73 13.66
N THR A 74 -6.49 -15.19 14.78
CA THR A 74 -6.04 -16.41 15.46
C THR A 74 -6.15 -17.62 14.55
N VAL A 75 -7.20 -17.73 13.75
CA VAL A 75 -7.35 -18.84 12.79
C VAL A 75 -6.36 -18.72 11.64
N GLU A 76 -6.12 -17.53 11.10
CA GLU A 76 -5.09 -17.32 10.08
C GLU A 76 -3.69 -17.61 10.63
N GLN A 77 -3.39 -17.15 11.85
CA GLN A 77 -2.13 -17.47 12.53
C GLN A 77 -1.95 -18.99 12.69
N ALA A 78 -2.98 -19.69 13.17
CA ALA A 78 -2.92 -21.15 13.31
C ALA A 78 -2.63 -21.86 11.98
N LYS A 79 -3.20 -21.38 10.87
CA LYS A 79 -2.89 -21.89 9.52
C LYS A 79 -1.43 -21.64 9.14
N HIS A 80 -0.89 -20.47 9.49
CA HIS A 80 0.52 -20.15 9.25
C HIS A 80 1.43 -21.02 10.11
N ASP A 81 1.15 -21.17 11.41
CA ASP A 81 1.95 -21.95 12.35
C ASP A 81 2.04 -23.43 11.96
N VAL A 82 0.92 -24.01 11.50
CA VAL A 82 0.88 -25.40 10.98
C VAL A 82 1.63 -25.54 9.66
N GLY A 83 1.70 -24.44 8.87
CA GLY A 83 2.35 -24.39 7.57
C GLY A 83 3.79 -23.90 7.57
N ILE A 84 4.42 -23.66 8.74
CA ILE A 84 5.80 -23.15 8.79
C ILE A 84 6.75 -24.14 8.09
N PRO A 85 7.54 -23.69 7.10
CA PRO A 85 8.49 -24.55 6.42
C PRO A 85 9.56 -25.08 7.38
N LYS A 86 10.06 -26.28 7.14
CA LYS A 86 11.12 -26.89 7.95
C LYS A 86 12.34 -25.96 8.03
N GLY A 87 12.83 -25.71 9.25
CA GLY A 87 13.98 -24.84 9.51
C GLY A 87 13.62 -23.39 9.88
N PHE A 88 12.36 -23.00 9.78
CA PHE A 88 11.89 -21.70 10.27
C PHE A 88 11.15 -21.83 11.61
N SER A 89 11.13 -20.76 12.38
CA SER A 89 10.47 -20.68 13.69
C SER A 89 9.13 -19.96 13.64
N ASP A 90 8.92 -19.12 12.64
CA ASP A 90 7.70 -18.35 12.47
C ASP A 90 7.55 -17.87 11.01
N THR A 91 6.39 -17.26 10.68
CA THR A 91 6.11 -16.66 9.38
C THR A 91 5.69 -15.22 9.54
N LEU A 92 6.20 -14.34 8.67
CA LEU A 92 5.83 -12.93 8.57
C LEU A 92 5.26 -12.65 7.19
N VAL A 93 4.00 -12.21 7.13
CA VAL A 93 3.34 -11.82 5.87
C VAL A 93 3.42 -10.31 5.70
N VAL A 94 4.12 -9.87 4.65
CA VAL A 94 4.28 -8.45 4.33
C VAL A 94 3.62 -8.14 3.01
N GLY A 95 2.62 -7.27 3.06
CA GLY A 95 1.92 -6.77 1.89
C GLY A 95 2.43 -5.37 1.50
N GLY A 96 2.55 -5.10 0.22
CA GLY A 96 2.95 -3.78 -0.25
C GLY A 96 2.41 -3.44 -1.63
N ARG A 97 2.29 -2.14 -1.93
CA ARG A 97 2.09 -1.69 -3.31
C ARG A 97 3.29 -2.12 -4.14
N ILE A 98 3.04 -2.50 -5.41
CA ILE A 98 4.11 -3.00 -6.28
C ILE A 98 5.25 -1.98 -6.41
N GLY A 99 4.95 -0.70 -6.53
CA GLY A 99 5.97 0.34 -6.61
C GLY A 99 6.81 0.52 -5.33
N LEU A 100 6.32 0.03 -4.17
CA LEU A 100 7.09 0.01 -2.92
C LEU A 100 7.92 -1.27 -2.78
N TRP A 101 7.52 -2.37 -3.45
CA TRP A 101 8.35 -3.55 -3.58
C TRP A 101 9.60 -3.29 -4.42
N GLU A 102 9.46 -2.48 -5.46
CA GLU A 102 10.61 -2.05 -6.25
C GLU A 102 11.56 -1.20 -5.38
N GLU A 103 12.82 -1.60 -5.28
CA GLU A 103 13.88 -0.91 -4.53
C GLU A 103 13.67 -0.90 -3.00
N TYR A 104 12.58 -0.33 -2.44
CA TYR A 104 12.43 -0.12 -1.00
C TYR A 104 12.26 -1.44 -0.23
N LEU A 105 11.20 -2.19 -0.50
CA LEU A 105 10.91 -3.43 0.21
C LEU A 105 11.88 -4.57 -0.18
N LEU A 106 12.48 -4.54 -1.36
CA LEU A 106 13.57 -5.45 -1.72
C LEU A 106 14.80 -5.24 -0.83
N HIS A 107 15.19 -3.98 -0.58
CA HIS A 107 16.29 -3.68 0.33
C HIS A 107 15.96 -4.05 1.79
N TRP A 108 14.71 -3.81 2.21
CA TRP A 108 14.23 -4.27 3.49
C TRP A 108 14.29 -5.80 3.62
N LEU A 109 13.82 -6.52 2.60
CA LEU A 109 13.78 -7.99 2.59
C LEU A 109 15.18 -8.59 2.81
N ALA A 110 16.19 -8.08 2.10
CA ALA A 110 17.57 -8.53 2.26
C ALA A 110 18.09 -8.32 3.70
N ARG A 111 17.80 -7.16 4.31
CA ARG A 111 18.19 -6.88 5.70
C ARG A 111 17.42 -7.72 6.70
N MET A 112 16.12 -7.92 6.46
CA MET A 112 15.27 -8.74 7.32
C MET A 112 15.72 -10.20 7.34
N GLN A 113 16.02 -10.78 6.19
CA GLN A 113 16.53 -12.15 6.09
C GLN A 113 17.89 -12.32 6.79
N ALA A 114 18.76 -11.31 6.71
CA ALA A 114 20.04 -11.32 7.41
C ALA A 114 19.88 -11.21 8.93
N ALA A 115 18.95 -10.36 9.42
CA ALA A 115 18.72 -10.15 10.85
C ALA A 115 17.91 -11.28 11.48
N HIS A 116 16.97 -11.86 10.74
CA HIS A 116 16.04 -12.88 11.23
C HIS A 116 15.99 -14.11 10.30
N PRO A 117 17.08 -14.88 10.18
CA PRO A 117 17.21 -15.98 9.19
C PRO A 117 16.24 -17.14 9.44
N ARG A 118 15.61 -17.21 10.62
CA ARG A 118 14.63 -18.24 10.94
C ARG A 118 13.18 -17.80 10.79
N ILE A 119 12.93 -16.58 10.29
CA ILE A 119 11.58 -16.11 9.96
C ILE A 119 11.33 -16.35 8.49
N SER A 120 10.28 -17.11 8.18
CA SER A 120 9.78 -17.27 6.81
C SER A 120 9.02 -16.02 6.40
N ILE A 121 9.38 -15.41 5.27
CA ILE A 121 8.73 -14.18 4.80
C ILE A 121 7.85 -14.51 3.60
N ARG A 122 6.57 -14.15 3.71
CA ARG A 122 5.63 -14.16 2.59
C ARG A 122 5.42 -12.73 2.10
N ALA A 123 5.86 -12.47 0.88
CA ALA A 123 5.74 -11.18 0.21
C ALA A 123 4.47 -11.16 -0.65
N GLU A 124 3.60 -10.19 -0.43
CA GLU A 124 2.36 -10.02 -1.18
C GLU A 124 2.30 -8.63 -1.82
N SER A 125 1.87 -8.55 -3.07
CA SER A 125 1.59 -7.28 -3.74
C SER A 125 0.10 -7.15 -4.01
N ALA A 126 -0.49 -6.03 -3.55
CA ALA A 126 -1.91 -5.77 -3.73
C ALA A 126 -2.21 -4.24 -3.74
N LEU A 127 -3.45 -3.88 -4.05
CA LEU A 127 -3.95 -2.52 -3.93
C LEU A 127 -4.25 -2.17 -2.47
N GLU A 128 -4.31 -0.87 -2.14
CA GLU A 128 -4.52 -0.37 -0.77
C GLU A 128 -5.71 -1.04 -0.07
N GLN A 129 -6.80 -1.23 -0.80
CA GLN A 129 -8.03 -1.79 -0.24
C GLN A 129 -7.85 -3.25 0.18
N GLU A 130 -7.15 -4.04 -0.63
CA GLU A 130 -6.87 -5.45 -0.36
C GLU A 130 -5.85 -5.60 0.77
N LEU A 131 -4.83 -4.71 0.78
CA LEU A 131 -3.85 -4.63 1.87
C LEU A 131 -4.53 -4.31 3.20
N MET A 132 -5.39 -3.28 3.22
CA MET A 132 -6.15 -2.89 4.42
C MET A 132 -7.07 -4.01 4.89
N GLN A 133 -7.73 -4.71 3.97
CA GLN A 133 -8.58 -5.87 4.30
C GLN A 133 -7.74 -7.01 4.90
N GLY A 134 -6.60 -7.33 4.28
CA GLY A 134 -5.68 -8.35 4.77
C GLY A 134 -5.16 -8.06 6.18
N LEU A 135 -4.86 -6.79 6.48
CA LEU A 135 -4.44 -6.34 7.82
C LEU A 135 -5.58 -6.47 8.85
N VAL A 136 -6.80 -6.08 8.50
CA VAL A 136 -7.97 -6.22 9.39
C VAL A 136 -8.28 -7.69 9.66
N GLU A 137 -8.16 -8.55 8.66
CA GLU A 137 -8.38 -10.00 8.76
C GLU A 137 -7.19 -10.75 9.38
N GLY A 138 -6.04 -10.10 9.54
CA GLY A 138 -4.82 -10.74 10.05
C GLY A 138 -4.15 -11.70 9.06
N ARG A 139 -4.49 -11.65 7.78
CA ARG A 139 -3.78 -12.36 6.70
C ARG A 139 -2.45 -11.70 6.35
N ILE A 140 -2.36 -10.39 6.54
CA ILE A 140 -1.17 -9.57 6.37
C ILE A 140 -0.78 -9.04 7.75
N ASP A 141 0.46 -9.16 8.13
CA ASP A 141 1.01 -8.69 9.40
C ASP A 141 1.46 -7.24 9.30
N ILE A 142 2.11 -6.89 8.21
CA ILE A 142 2.61 -5.55 7.91
C ILE A 142 2.20 -5.16 6.49
N GLY A 143 1.59 -3.99 6.36
CA GLY A 143 1.25 -3.39 5.07
C GLY A 143 2.08 -2.14 4.81
N VAL A 144 2.58 -1.95 3.57
CA VAL A 144 3.27 -0.72 3.15
C VAL A 144 2.56 -0.13 1.93
N MET A 145 2.04 1.11 2.09
CA MET A 145 1.13 1.71 1.12
C MET A 145 1.15 3.25 1.17
N TYR A 146 0.55 3.91 0.19
CA TYR A 146 0.52 5.38 0.10
C TYR A 146 -0.73 6.00 0.75
N THR A 147 -1.89 5.34 0.70
CA THR A 147 -3.17 5.90 1.17
C THR A 147 -3.89 4.98 2.14
N PRO A 148 -3.29 4.69 3.32
CA PRO A 148 -3.93 3.84 4.32
C PRO A 148 -5.17 4.52 4.89
N GLN A 149 -6.19 3.71 5.18
CA GLN A 149 -7.35 4.17 5.92
C GLN A 149 -7.13 3.93 7.41
N SER A 150 -7.46 4.93 8.25
CA SER A 150 -7.48 4.71 9.70
C SER A 150 -8.55 3.69 10.05
N ARG A 151 -8.17 2.64 10.76
CA ARG A 151 -9.06 1.57 11.23
C ARG A 151 -8.78 1.25 12.69
N PRO A 152 -9.81 0.98 13.51
CA PRO A 152 -9.62 0.53 14.89
C PRO A 152 -8.73 -0.72 14.95
N GLY A 153 -7.77 -0.72 15.86
CA GLY A 153 -6.84 -1.84 16.05
C GLY A 153 -5.64 -1.86 15.09
N LEU A 154 -5.55 -0.93 14.14
CA LEU A 154 -4.39 -0.75 13.28
C LEU A 154 -3.63 0.52 13.63
N LYS A 155 -2.30 0.44 13.59
CA LYS A 155 -1.39 1.58 13.70
C LYS A 155 -0.92 1.96 12.30
N VAL A 156 -0.97 3.24 12.00
CA VAL A 156 -0.49 3.83 10.74
C VAL A 156 0.67 4.76 11.08
N GLU A 157 1.83 4.54 10.49
CA GLU A 157 3.04 5.34 10.73
C GLU A 157 3.66 5.77 9.40
N LEU A 158 4.05 7.04 9.31
CA LEU A 158 4.79 7.54 8.15
C LEU A 158 6.18 6.90 8.12
N LEU A 159 6.57 6.36 6.96
CA LEU A 159 7.92 5.84 6.71
C LEU A 159 8.81 6.87 6.01
N PHE A 160 8.35 7.40 4.89
CA PHE A 160 9.08 8.40 4.10
C PHE A 160 8.16 9.12 3.11
N GLU A 161 8.67 10.20 2.54
CA GLU A 161 8.03 10.95 1.46
C GLU A 161 8.61 10.51 0.10
N GLU A 162 7.78 9.86 -0.70
CA GLU A 162 8.13 9.50 -2.08
C GLU A 162 8.10 10.74 -2.97
N GLN A 163 9.10 10.95 -3.79
CA GLN A 163 9.14 12.04 -4.76
C GLN A 163 8.85 11.50 -6.16
N LEU A 164 7.75 11.94 -6.76
CA LEU A 164 7.42 11.67 -8.14
C LEU A 164 7.99 12.80 -9.00
N VAL A 165 8.88 12.46 -9.92
CA VAL A 165 9.50 13.38 -10.87
C VAL A 165 9.04 13.08 -12.28
N LEU A 166 8.86 14.11 -13.09
CA LEU A 166 8.63 13.93 -14.53
C LEU A 166 9.94 13.49 -15.17
N ALA A 167 9.97 12.26 -15.67
CA ALA A 167 11.11 11.69 -16.35
C ALA A 167 10.77 11.40 -17.81
N SER A 168 11.68 11.76 -18.70
CA SER A 168 11.54 11.65 -20.16
C SER A 168 12.72 10.94 -20.79
N THR A 169 12.48 10.20 -21.87
CA THR A 169 13.55 9.64 -22.72
C THR A 169 14.28 10.70 -23.54
N SER A 170 13.65 11.87 -23.75
CA SER A 170 14.25 12.97 -24.49
C SER A 170 14.91 13.98 -23.56
N PRO A 171 16.18 14.36 -23.78
CA PRO A 171 16.78 15.49 -23.09
C PRO A 171 15.99 16.77 -23.41
N GLY A 172 15.64 17.56 -22.39
CA GLY A 172 14.87 18.80 -22.59
C GLY A 172 13.38 18.56 -22.88
N GLY A 173 12.79 17.47 -22.38
CA GLY A 173 11.37 17.20 -22.43
C GLY A 173 10.52 18.36 -21.90
N MET A 174 9.29 18.50 -22.39
CA MET A 174 8.37 19.56 -21.97
C MET A 174 7.92 19.34 -20.50
N ALA A 175 7.81 20.44 -19.76
CA ALA A 175 7.33 20.42 -18.38
C ALA A 175 5.84 20.05 -18.24
N GLU A 176 5.09 20.14 -19.33
CA GLU A 176 3.68 19.80 -19.40
C GLU A 176 3.46 18.44 -20.07
N PRO A 177 2.44 17.67 -19.65
CA PRO A 177 2.04 16.45 -20.33
C PRO A 177 1.67 16.72 -21.80
N GLY A 178 2.36 16.03 -22.72
CA GLY A 178 2.19 16.18 -24.16
C GLY A 178 2.11 14.83 -24.88
N PRO A 179 2.36 14.79 -26.19
CA PRO A 179 2.41 13.54 -26.94
C PRO A 179 3.41 12.57 -26.33
N GLY A 180 3.02 11.30 -26.15
CA GLY A 180 3.84 10.27 -25.51
C GLY A 180 3.87 10.35 -23.97
N TYR A 181 3.04 11.20 -23.35
CA TYR A 181 2.89 11.19 -21.91
C TYR A 181 2.09 9.98 -21.45
N VAL A 182 2.67 9.25 -20.49
CA VAL A 182 2.04 8.12 -19.79
C VAL A 182 1.56 8.59 -18.43
N TYR A 183 0.27 8.50 -18.20
CA TYR A 183 -0.30 8.76 -16.88
C TYR A 183 -0.22 7.51 -16.03
N VAL A 184 0.54 7.56 -14.94
CA VAL A 184 0.56 6.51 -13.91
C VAL A 184 -0.42 6.92 -12.82
N ASP A 185 -1.38 6.04 -12.53
CA ASP A 185 -2.35 6.25 -11.46
C ASP A 185 -1.72 5.94 -10.09
N TRP A 186 -1.19 6.98 -9.48
CA TRP A 186 -0.64 6.95 -8.12
C TRP A 186 -1.70 7.09 -7.04
N GLY A 187 -2.98 7.18 -7.40
CA GLY A 187 -4.10 7.31 -6.50
C GLY A 187 -4.77 8.70 -6.50
N PRO A 188 -5.87 8.85 -5.75
CA PRO A 188 -6.75 10.02 -5.86
C PRO A 188 -6.07 11.34 -5.46
N GLU A 189 -5.14 11.33 -4.52
CA GLU A 189 -4.41 12.54 -4.13
C GLU A 189 -3.49 13.04 -5.26
N PHE A 190 -2.76 12.11 -5.90
CA PHE A 190 -1.96 12.44 -7.07
C PHE A 190 -2.84 12.98 -8.21
N TYR A 191 -3.96 12.31 -8.49
CA TYR A 191 -4.91 12.76 -9.51
C TYR A 191 -5.37 14.20 -9.26
N ALA A 192 -5.80 14.53 -8.05
CA ALA A 192 -6.27 15.87 -7.71
C ALA A 192 -5.17 16.93 -7.90
N ARG A 193 -3.95 16.65 -7.43
CA ARG A 193 -2.81 17.56 -7.55
C ARG A 193 -2.33 17.70 -9.00
N HIS A 194 -2.26 16.60 -9.74
CA HIS A 194 -1.90 16.59 -11.15
C HIS A 194 -2.88 17.41 -11.98
N SER A 195 -4.20 17.20 -11.80
CA SER A 195 -5.25 17.94 -12.50
C SER A 195 -5.25 19.43 -12.16
N ALA A 196 -4.92 19.80 -10.93
CA ALA A 196 -4.80 21.20 -10.52
C ALA A 196 -3.61 21.91 -11.19
N VAL A 197 -2.51 21.18 -11.38
CA VAL A 197 -1.30 21.73 -12.03
C VAL A 197 -1.44 21.75 -13.56
N PHE A 198 -2.12 20.76 -14.14
CA PHE A 198 -2.30 20.62 -15.59
C PHE A 198 -3.78 20.67 -15.98
N PRO A 199 -4.48 21.80 -15.79
CA PRO A 199 -5.94 21.90 -16.02
C PRO A 199 -6.35 21.71 -17.47
N ASN A 200 -5.46 21.99 -18.42
CA ASN A 200 -5.70 21.88 -19.86
C ASN A 200 -5.26 20.52 -20.44
N PHE A 201 -4.84 19.60 -19.61
CA PHE A 201 -4.42 18.29 -20.08
C PHE A 201 -5.62 17.47 -20.59
N ALA A 202 -5.65 17.21 -21.90
CA ALA A 202 -6.76 16.52 -22.58
C ALA A 202 -6.86 15.01 -22.26
N GLY A 203 -5.89 14.47 -21.54
CA GLY A 203 -5.79 13.06 -21.19
C GLY A 203 -4.62 12.34 -21.89
N PRO A 204 -4.14 11.25 -21.28
CA PRO A 204 -3.02 10.47 -21.82
C PRO A 204 -3.49 9.46 -22.88
N ALA A 205 -2.60 9.09 -23.79
CA ALA A 205 -2.80 7.95 -24.69
C ALA A 205 -2.73 6.61 -23.94
N LEU A 206 -2.00 6.57 -22.81
CA LEU A 206 -1.86 5.40 -21.94
C LEU A 206 -2.04 5.80 -20.48
N THR A 207 -2.97 5.15 -19.80
CA THR A 207 -3.08 5.16 -18.33
C THR A 207 -2.65 3.80 -17.79
N ALA A 208 -1.71 3.80 -16.85
CA ALA A 208 -1.22 2.59 -16.16
C ALA A 208 -1.48 2.71 -14.66
N ASN A 209 -2.03 1.67 -14.04
CA ASN A 209 -2.19 1.58 -12.58
C ASN A 209 -0.95 0.96 -11.89
N ILE A 210 0.06 0.60 -12.66
CA ILE A 210 1.34 0.04 -12.21
C ILE A 210 2.46 0.92 -12.76
N GLY A 211 3.26 1.54 -11.88
CA GLY A 211 4.36 2.43 -12.27
C GLY A 211 5.39 1.76 -13.16
N TRP A 212 5.72 0.50 -12.85
CA TRP A 212 6.63 -0.32 -13.67
C TRP A 212 6.15 -0.43 -15.13
N LEU A 213 4.87 -0.73 -15.36
CA LEU A 213 4.30 -0.85 -16.72
C LEU A 213 4.45 0.47 -17.49
N GLY A 214 4.10 1.59 -16.85
CA GLY A 214 4.26 2.92 -17.47
C GLY A 214 5.71 3.23 -17.78
N LEU A 215 6.63 2.88 -16.88
CA LEU A 215 8.06 3.09 -17.04
C LEU A 215 8.64 2.26 -18.20
N GLN A 216 8.30 0.96 -18.28
CA GLN A 216 8.75 0.11 -19.40
C GLN A 216 8.22 0.63 -20.74
N HIS A 217 6.95 1.04 -20.81
CA HIS A 217 6.39 1.61 -22.02
C HIS A 217 7.17 2.86 -22.47
N VAL A 218 7.49 3.79 -21.55
CA VAL A 218 8.27 4.98 -21.84
C VAL A 218 9.68 4.62 -22.32
N LEU A 219 10.32 3.61 -21.73
CA LEU A 219 11.66 3.18 -22.11
C LEU A 219 11.73 2.54 -23.49
N GLU A 220 10.69 1.85 -23.92
CA GLU A 220 10.61 1.14 -25.19
C GLU A 220 10.11 2.02 -26.33
N ASN A 221 9.12 2.88 -26.06
CA ASN A 221 8.43 3.65 -27.11
C ASN A 221 8.79 5.14 -27.09
N GLY A 222 9.57 5.57 -26.12
CA GLY A 222 9.80 6.98 -25.84
C GLY A 222 8.65 7.63 -25.11
N GLY A 223 8.84 8.87 -24.68
CA GLY A 223 7.82 9.65 -23.99
C GLY A 223 8.26 10.09 -22.59
N ALA A 224 7.27 10.40 -21.76
CA ALA A 224 7.49 10.89 -20.39
C ALA A 224 6.37 10.43 -19.44
N GLY A 225 6.65 10.43 -18.14
CA GLY A 225 5.68 10.16 -17.10
C GLY A 225 6.21 10.56 -15.72
N PHE A 226 5.31 10.65 -14.75
CA PHE A 226 5.70 10.85 -13.35
C PHE A 226 6.01 9.52 -12.70
N PHE A 227 7.27 9.35 -12.29
CA PHE A 227 7.77 8.14 -11.65
C PHE A 227 8.46 8.45 -10.34
N ALA A 228 8.45 7.48 -9.42
CA ALA A 228 9.19 7.57 -8.18
C ALA A 228 10.68 7.75 -8.47
N ARG A 229 11.27 8.81 -7.92
CA ARG A 229 12.66 9.19 -8.19
C ARG A 229 13.65 8.06 -7.90
N ARG A 230 13.45 7.32 -6.80
CA ARG A 230 14.31 6.18 -6.44
C ARG A 230 14.34 5.09 -7.51
N ILE A 231 13.18 4.85 -8.18
CA ILE A 231 13.07 3.82 -9.24
C ILE A 231 13.80 4.28 -10.51
N VAL A 232 13.67 5.54 -10.89
CA VAL A 232 14.29 6.07 -12.12
C VAL A 232 15.75 6.48 -11.92
N GLU A 233 16.26 6.59 -10.71
CA GLU A 233 17.63 7.03 -10.42
C GLU A 233 18.72 6.24 -11.18
N PRO A 234 18.68 4.89 -11.29
CA PRO A 234 19.66 4.14 -12.11
C PRO A 234 19.58 4.50 -13.60
N LEU A 235 18.36 4.77 -14.10
CA LEU A 235 18.11 5.15 -15.50
C LEU A 235 18.57 6.58 -15.79
N LEU A 236 18.46 7.47 -14.81
CA LEU A 236 18.98 8.83 -14.90
C LEU A 236 20.52 8.82 -14.96
N ARG A 237 21.19 7.99 -14.14
CA ARG A 237 22.64 7.84 -14.15
C ARG A 237 23.16 7.27 -15.47
N SER A 238 22.45 6.32 -16.04
CA SER A 238 22.77 5.73 -17.35
C SER A 238 22.32 6.59 -18.54
N LYS A 239 21.73 7.75 -18.29
CA LYS A 239 21.20 8.69 -19.30
C LYS A 239 20.14 8.06 -20.23
N ARG A 240 19.48 7.00 -19.78
CA ARG A 240 18.32 6.43 -20.47
C ARG A 240 17.06 7.26 -20.23
N LEU A 241 17.01 7.98 -19.10
CA LEU A 241 15.99 8.94 -18.76
C LEU A 241 16.62 10.27 -18.32
N HIS A 242 15.85 11.33 -18.45
CA HIS A 242 16.21 12.68 -18.06
C HIS A 242 15.08 13.27 -17.19
N VAL A 243 15.44 13.87 -16.06
CA VAL A 243 14.44 14.64 -15.27
C VAL A 243 14.14 15.94 -16.00
N VAL A 244 12.87 16.25 -16.17
CA VAL A 244 12.43 17.53 -16.70
C VAL A 244 12.45 18.55 -15.58
N SER A 245 13.46 19.43 -15.60
CA SER A 245 13.82 20.31 -14.45
C SER A 245 12.73 21.33 -14.09
N ASP A 246 11.96 21.78 -15.07
CA ASP A 246 10.93 22.81 -14.90
C ASP A 246 9.55 22.20 -14.54
N ALA A 247 9.45 20.87 -14.53
CA ALA A 247 8.24 20.18 -14.13
C ALA A 247 8.07 20.15 -12.61
N PRO A 248 6.84 20.17 -12.10
CA PRO A 248 6.58 20.03 -10.67
C PRO A 248 7.05 18.68 -10.14
N VAL A 249 7.40 18.64 -8.86
CA VAL A 249 7.64 17.40 -8.12
C VAL A 249 6.46 17.15 -7.20
N PHE A 250 5.86 15.97 -7.30
CA PHE A 250 4.78 15.58 -6.38
C PHE A 250 5.35 14.73 -5.24
N SER A 251 5.06 15.12 -4.00
CA SER A 251 5.38 14.32 -2.82
C SER A 251 4.22 13.41 -2.48
N MET A 252 4.52 12.13 -2.21
CA MET A 252 3.55 11.13 -1.77
C MET A 252 4.06 10.43 -0.51
N PRO A 253 3.34 10.52 0.61
CA PRO A 253 3.76 9.84 1.83
C PRO A 253 3.57 8.32 1.71
N ALA A 254 4.57 7.57 2.09
CA ALA A 254 4.52 6.12 2.21
C ALA A 254 4.43 5.73 3.69
N TYR A 255 3.50 4.85 4.01
CA TYR A 255 3.16 4.45 5.37
C TYR A 255 3.39 2.98 5.60
N VAL A 256 3.76 2.62 6.83
CA VAL A 256 3.63 1.27 7.36
C VAL A 256 2.36 1.18 8.20
N VAL A 257 1.64 0.07 8.03
CA VAL A 257 0.41 -0.24 8.77
C VAL A 257 0.54 -1.64 9.35
N HIS A 258 0.24 -1.78 10.64
CA HIS A 258 0.28 -3.05 11.34
C HIS A 258 -0.75 -3.11 12.48
N SER A 259 -1.04 -4.30 13.01
CA SER A 259 -1.93 -4.45 14.15
C SER A 259 -1.30 -3.93 15.43
N LEU A 260 -2.08 -3.20 16.25
CA LEU A 260 -1.69 -2.78 17.59
C LEU A 260 -1.53 -3.96 18.57
N ASP A 261 -2.24 -5.05 18.31
CA ASP A 261 -2.22 -6.23 19.19
C ASP A 261 -1.05 -7.17 18.89
N ARG A 262 -0.34 -6.99 17.76
CA ARG A 262 0.83 -7.75 17.39
C ARG A 262 2.10 -7.02 17.82
N GLN A 263 2.67 -7.49 18.92
CA GLN A 263 3.91 -6.95 19.49
C GLN A 263 5.02 -8.00 19.53
N ASP A 264 4.94 -8.98 18.61
CA ASP A 264 5.98 -10.00 18.47
C ASP A 264 7.31 -9.36 18.08
N ASP A 265 8.41 -9.81 18.68
CA ASP A 265 9.75 -9.22 18.50
C ASP A 265 10.16 -9.15 17.01
N HIS A 266 9.79 -10.16 16.22
CA HIS A 266 10.10 -10.18 14.80
C HIS A 266 9.27 -9.18 13.97
N VAL A 267 8.01 -8.89 14.37
CA VAL A 267 7.17 -7.85 13.73
C VAL A 267 7.73 -6.46 14.03
N LEU A 268 8.04 -6.20 15.31
CA LEU A 268 8.63 -4.92 15.72
C LEU A 268 10.02 -4.73 15.09
N GLY A 269 10.84 -5.77 15.07
CA GLY A 269 12.14 -5.77 14.39
C GLY A 269 12.03 -5.50 12.89
N ALA A 270 11.04 -6.09 12.23
CA ALA A 270 10.77 -5.84 10.81
C ALA A 270 10.43 -4.36 10.53
N ILE A 271 9.61 -3.74 11.39
CA ILE A 271 9.24 -2.33 11.27
C ILE A 271 10.46 -1.42 11.52
N GLU A 272 11.30 -1.73 12.51
CA GLU A 272 12.54 -0.99 12.75
C GLU A 272 13.51 -1.07 11.56
N ILE A 273 13.64 -2.23 10.94
CA ILE A 273 14.44 -2.39 9.72
C ILE A 273 13.83 -1.55 8.58
N MET A 274 12.48 -1.49 8.44
CA MET A 274 11.81 -0.63 7.47
C MET A 274 12.17 0.84 7.67
N ARG A 275 12.10 1.33 8.91
CA ARG A 275 12.50 2.70 9.25
C ARG A 275 13.99 2.97 8.95
N GLY A 276 14.85 2.03 9.24
CA GLY A 276 16.28 2.12 8.93
C GLY A 276 16.57 2.20 7.42
N VAL A 277 15.81 1.43 6.60
CA VAL A 277 15.91 1.52 5.13
C VAL A 277 15.40 2.87 4.64
N ALA A 278 14.27 3.35 5.16
CA ALA A 278 13.70 4.65 4.82
C ALA A 278 14.65 5.81 5.13
N ALA A 279 15.24 5.83 6.32
CA ALA A 279 16.21 6.85 6.75
C ALA A 279 17.46 6.86 5.84
N ALA A 280 17.98 5.69 5.47
CA ALA A 280 19.14 5.59 4.59
C ALA A 280 18.86 6.14 3.17
N GLN A 281 17.63 5.94 2.66
CA GLN A 281 17.22 6.49 1.36
C GLN A 281 17.09 8.02 1.41
N THR A 282 16.53 8.56 2.49
CA THR A 282 16.36 10.01 2.68
C THR A 282 17.71 10.71 2.82
N MET A 283 18.63 10.20 3.63
CA MET A 283 19.99 10.76 3.79
C MET A 283 20.76 10.79 2.48
N GLY A 284 20.72 9.72 1.68
CA GLY A 284 21.34 9.66 0.36
C GLY A 284 20.72 10.66 -0.64
N ALA A 285 19.46 11.03 -0.48
CA ALA A 285 18.82 12.05 -1.31
C ALA A 285 19.22 13.49 -0.91
N ASP A 286 19.37 13.77 0.39
CA ASP A 286 19.74 15.11 0.89
C ASP A 286 21.23 15.41 0.64
N GLU A 287 22.13 14.47 0.80
CA GLU A 287 23.54 14.64 0.45
C GLU A 287 23.72 14.94 -1.05
N ARG A 288 22.89 14.34 -1.91
CA ARG A 288 22.89 14.59 -3.35
C ARG A 288 22.34 15.97 -3.71
N LYS A 289 21.27 16.43 -3.05
CA LYS A 289 20.77 17.81 -3.20
C LYS A 289 21.82 18.84 -2.82
N ALA A 290 22.52 18.62 -1.71
CA ALA A 290 23.61 19.49 -1.27
C ALA A 290 24.78 19.52 -2.27
N ARG A 291 25.13 18.37 -2.88
CA ARG A 291 26.18 18.28 -3.89
C ARG A 291 25.80 19.00 -5.19
N VAL A 292 24.59 18.86 -5.67
CA VAL A 292 24.07 19.55 -6.88
C VAL A 292 24.01 21.06 -6.66
N GLN A 293 23.59 21.54 -5.47
CA GLN A 293 23.58 22.96 -5.15
C GLN A 293 24.99 23.57 -5.05
N ARG A 294 25.98 22.81 -4.57
CA ARG A 294 27.38 23.25 -4.56
C ARG A 294 27.96 23.39 -5.97
N THR A 295 27.63 22.47 -6.87
CA THR A 295 28.10 22.54 -8.26
C THR A 295 27.47 23.70 -9.03
N ARG A 296 26.19 24.05 -8.78
CA ARG A 296 25.52 25.21 -9.38
C ARG A 296 26.02 26.59 -8.86
N LYS A 297 26.70 26.63 -7.72
CA LYS A 297 27.30 27.87 -7.18
C LYS A 297 28.72 28.14 -7.68
N ILE A 298 29.30 27.19 -8.39
CA ILE A 298 30.70 27.25 -8.90
C ILE A 298 30.72 27.43 -10.44
N SER A 299 29.56 27.32 -11.08
CA SER A 299 29.35 27.67 -12.51
C SER A 299 28.65 29.01 -12.64
#